data_6de2387a58cd1453e4a1a02a5597cbbc
#
_entry.id   6de2387a58cd1453e4a1a02a5597cbbc
#
_cell.length_a   1.000
_cell.length_b   1.000
_cell.length_c   1.000
_cell.angle_alpha   90.00
_cell.angle_beta   90.00
_cell.angle_gamma   90.00
#
_symmetry.space_group_name_H-M   'P 1'
#
loop_
_entity.id
_entity.type
_entity.pdbx_description
1 polymer ?
#
loop_
_entity_poly.entity_id
_entity_poly.type
_entity_poly.pdbx_seq_one_letter_code
_entity_poly.pdbx_strand_id
1 'polypeptide(L)'
;MRIEVKNLTKKFKSITAVNNISFKIEKNNTLGLLGPNGCGKTTSIGMMLGLITPTSGEILIDGVKLDSKNRIKLLSLMNFASPYIELPKKLTVKQNLEVYARMYGVINKDERIKELIEDLNLNQFLDKKTGELSSGQKNRVSLAKSLINKPKLLFLDEPTASLDPDIGDFVRQYLEKYKKENDLTILLASHNMKEVERLCNKIIMMKQGSIVDEGTCEELIKKHGRKNLEDTFLKIARSENELV
;
A
#
# COMPACT_ATOMS: atom_id res chain seq x y z
N MET A 1 -11.96 3.64 -6.81
CA MET A 1 -12.59 2.36 -6.42
C MET A 1 -12.82 2.33 -4.92
N ARG A 2 -13.88 1.69 -4.43
CA ARG A 2 -14.15 1.44 -3.01
C ARG A 2 -13.77 0.02 -2.65
N ILE A 3 -13.15 -0.18 -1.48
CA ILE A 3 -12.95 -1.52 -0.91
C ILE A 3 -13.85 -1.68 0.31
N GLU A 4 -14.44 -2.85 0.46
CA GLU A 4 -15.15 -3.27 1.65
C GLU A 4 -14.64 -4.64 2.09
N VAL A 5 -14.12 -4.71 3.30
CA VAL A 5 -13.62 -5.93 3.94
C VAL A 5 -14.63 -6.31 5.03
N LYS A 6 -15.10 -7.57 5.00
CA LYS A 6 -16.13 -8.06 5.93
C LYS A 6 -15.66 -9.34 6.62
N ASN A 7 -15.54 -9.28 7.94
CA ASN A 7 -15.24 -10.39 8.84
C ASN A 7 -14.03 -11.22 8.37
N LEU A 8 -13.01 -10.53 7.82
CA LEU A 8 -11.89 -11.15 7.17
C LEU A 8 -10.99 -11.83 8.19
N THR A 9 -10.74 -13.13 7.98
CA THR A 9 -9.90 -13.95 8.86
C THR A 9 -8.90 -14.76 8.05
N LYS A 10 -7.67 -14.84 8.55
CA LYS A 10 -6.64 -15.74 8.01
C LYS A 10 -5.96 -16.50 9.12
N LYS A 11 -6.04 -17.82 9.01
CA LYS A 11 -5.31 -18.77 9.85
C LYS A 11 -4.26 -19.51 9.03
N PHE A 12 -3.05 -19.62 9.55
CA PHE A 12 -1.96 -20.44 9.04
C PHE A 12 -1.67 -21.51 10.09
N LYS A 13 -2.06 -22.76 9.84
CA LYS A 13 -1.96 -23.84 10.83
C LYS A 13 -2.56 -23.41 12.19
N SER A 14 -1.74 -23.27 13.23
CA SER A 14 -2.13 -22.86 14.59
C SER A 14 -2.16 -21.35 14.81
N ILE A 15 -1.65 -20.54 13.86
CA ILE A 15 -1.52 -19.08 14.03
C ILE A 15 -2.66 -18.36 13.32
N THR A 16 -3.41 -17.54 14.04
CA THR A 16 -4.37 -16.62 13.46
C THR A 16 -3.66 -15.29 13.16
N ALA A 17 -3.28 -15.09 11.89
CA ALA A 17 -2.56 -13.90 11.44
C ALA A 17 -3.47 -12.68 11.28
N VAL A 18 -4.75 -12.90 10.92
CA VAL A 18 -5.78 -11.87 10.81
C VAL A 18 -7.06 -12.46 11.41
N ASN A 19 -7.69 -11.72 12.32
CA ASN A 19 -8.81 -12.19 13.11
C ASN A 19 -10.02 -11.26 12.96
N ASN A 20 -10.99 -11.66 12.17
CA ASN A 20 -12.31 -11.04 12.05
C ASN A 20 -12.29 -9.52 11.82
N ILE A 21 -11.45 -9.02 10.93
CA ILE A 21 -11.37 -7.59 10.64
C ILE A 21 -12.45 -7.17 9.62
N SER A 22 -13.05 -5.99 9.86
CA SER A 22 -14.01 -5.38 8.94
C SER A 22 -13.72 -3.89 8.82
N PHE A 23 -13.63 -3.37 7.60
CA PHE A 23 -13.40 -1.95 7.33
C PHE A 23 -13.77 -1.59 5.89
N LYS A 24 -13.82 -0.29 5.61
CA LYS A 24 -14.07 0.25 4.26
C LYS A 24 -13.05 1.31 3.91
N ILE A 25 -12.71 1.36 2.61
CA ILE A 25 -11.96 2.46 2.02
C ILE A 25 -12.85 3.10 0.97
N GLU A 26 -13.24 4.33 1.19
CA GLU A 26 -14.05 5.09 0.24
C GLU A 26 -13.22 5.51 -0.98
N LYS A 27 -13.90 5.78 -2.11
CA LYS A 27 -13.24 6.23 -3.34
C LYS A 27 -12.37 7.46 -3.06
N ASN A 28 -11.22 7.51 -3.71
CA ASN A 28 -10.28 8.63 -3.64
C ASN A 28 -9.74 8.92 -2.25
N ASN A 29 -9.93 8.02 -1.28
CA ASN A 29 -9.38 8.13 0.05
C ASN A 29 -8.09 7.31 0.20
N THR A 30 -7.27 7.74 1.14
CA THR A 30 -6.12 6.96 1.63
C THR A 30 -6.44 6.43 3.01
N LEU A 31 -6.40 5.11 3.17
CA LEU A 31 -6.50 4.45 4.47
C LEU A 31 -5.11 4.03 4.94
N GLY A 32 -4.72 4.51 6.12
CA GLY A 32 -3.51 4.08 6.82
C GLY A 32 -3.76 2.79 7.60
N LEU A 33 -2.90 1.80 7.44
CA LEU A 33 -2.92 0.56 8.22
C LEU A 33 -1.69 0.53 9.12
N LEU A 34 -1.86 0.88 10.39
CA LEU A 34 -0.80 0.94 11.38
C LEU A 34 -0.82 -0.27 12.31
N GLY A 35 0.32 -0.63 12.83
CA GLY A 35 0.48 -1.70 13.81
C GLY A 35 1.92 -2.20 13.89
N PRO A 36 2.31 -2.87 14.99
CA PRO A 36 3.64 -3.44 15.13
C PRO A 36 3.91 -4.52 14.08
N ASN A 37 5.17 -4.89 13.93
CA ASN A 37 5.53 -5.98 13.03
C ASN A 37 4.84 -7.28 13.46
N GLY A 38 4.36 -8.05 12.50
CA GLY A 38 3.63 -9.30 12.77
C GLY A 38 2.15 -9.13 13.14
N CYS A 39 1.60 -7.89 13.23
CA CYS A 39 0.19 -7.70 13.58
C CYS A 39 -0.82 -8.04 12.46
N GLY A 40 -0.38 -8.47 11.27
CA GLY A 40 -1.25 -8.91 10.19
C GLY A 40 -1.41 -7.95 9.00
N LYS A 41 -0.72 -6.81 8.95
CA LYS A 41 -0.82 -5.83 7.84
C LYS A 41 -0.53 -6.45 6.47
N THR A 42 0.64 -7.02 6.29
CA THR A 42 1.07 -7.64 5.02
C THR A 42 0.17 -8.81 4.63
N THR A 43 -0.32 -9.59 5.61
CA THR A 43 -1.30 -10.67 5.36
C THR A 43 -2.63 -10.10 4.87
N SER A 44 -3.11 -9.02 5.46
CA SER A 44 -4.34 -8.33 5.04
C SER A 44 -4.21 -7.76 3.63
N ILE A 45 -3.08 -7.11 3.32
CA ILE A 45 -2.77 -6.64 1.96
C ILE A 45 -2.72 -7.81 0.98
N GLY A 46 -2.04 -8.90 1.33
CA GLY A 46 -1.95 -10.09 0.49
C GLY A 46 -3.31 -10.73 0.17
N MET A 47 -4.26 -10.68 1.12
CA MET A 47 -5.64 -11.12 0.87
C MET A 47 -6.38 -10.17 -0.07
N MET A 48 -6.24 -8.86 0.09
CA MET A 48 -6.86 -7.86 -0.79
C MET A 48 -6.26 -7.85 -2.20
N LEU A 49 -5.00 -8.24 -2.35
CA LEU A 49 -4.37 -8.48 -3.65
C LEU A 49 -4.71 -9.87 -4.25
N GLY A 50 -5.50 -10.68 -3.55
CA GLY A 50 -5.82 -12.04 -3.99
C GLY A 50 -4.60 -12.98 -4.03
N LEU A 51 -3.49 -12.63 -3.40
CA LEU A 51 -2.30 -13.48 -3.29
C LEU A 51 -2.46 -14.53 -2.18
N ILE A 52 -3.27 -14.21 -1.18
CA ILE A 52 -3.58 -15.07 -0.04
C ILE A 52 -5.10 -15.29 -0.01
N THR A 53 -5.54 -16.54 -0.02
CA THR A 53 -6.96 -16.87 0.14
C THR A 53 -7.36 -16.69 1.61
N PRO A 54 -8.40 -15.92 1.94
CA PRO A 54 -8.95 -15.84 3.29
C PRO A 54 -9.39 -17.21 3.81
N THR A 55 -9.31 -17.43 5.11
CA THR A 55 -9.92 -18.59 5.77
C THR A 55 -11.43 -18.40 5.89
N SER A 56 -11.88 -17.18 6.18
CA SER A 56 -13.29 -16.78 6.19
C SER A 56 -13.42 -15.27 5.93
N GLY A 57 -14.65 -14.82 5.71
CA GLY A 57 -14.95 -13.43 5.37
C GLY A 57 -14.88 -13.18 3.86
N GLU A 58 -15.07 -11.93 3.47
CA GLU A 58 -15.08 -11.53 2.06
C GLU A 58 -14.48 -10.16 1.83
N ILE A 59 -14.01 -9.93 0.61
CA ILE A 59 -13.51 -8.66 0.13
C ILE A 59 -14.33 -8.27 -1.09
N LEU A 60 -14.89 -7.08 -1.06
CA LEU A 60 -15.67 -6.49 -2.15
C LEU A 60 -14.96 -5.27 -2.70
N ILE A 61 -14.90 -5.14 -4.01
CA ILE A 61 -14.31 -4.02 -4.72
C ILE A 61 -15.36 -3.44 -5.64
N ASP A 62 -15.79 -2.20 -5.35
CA ASP A 62 -16.98 -1.58 -5.96
C ASP A 62 -18.21 -2.51 -5.94
N GLY A 63 -18.40 -3.26 -4.84
CA GLY A 63 -19.49 -4.22 -4.67
C GLY A 63 -19.27 -5.58 -5.32
N VAL A 64 -18.20 -5.77 -6.10
CA VAL A 64 -17.87 -7.05 -6.74
C VAL A 64 -16.95 -7.86 -5.84
N LYS A 65 -17.31 -9.10 -5.55
CA LYS A 65 -16.52 -10.00 -4.72
C LYS A 65 -15.21 -10.36 -5.39
N LEU A 66 -14.10 -10.27 -4.64
CA LEU A 66 -12.79 -10.73 -5.04
C LEU A 66 -12.71 -12.25 -4.87
N ASP A 67 -13.03 -12.98 -5.92
CA ASP A 67 -13.01 -14.44 -5.98
C ASP A 67 -12.33 -14.94 -7.27
N SER A 68 -12.28 -16.24 -7.48
CA SER A 68 -11.64 -16.84 -8.65
C SER A 68 -12.24 -16.38 -9.98
N LYS A 69 -13.53 -16.00 -10.02
CA LYS A 69 -14.23 -15.58 -11.25
C LYS A 69 -13.89 -14.14 -11.62
N ASN A 70 -13.80 -13.25 -10.63
CA ASN A 70 -13.65 -11.81 -10.83
C ASN A 70 -12.20 -11.34 -10.68
N ARG A 71 -11.31 -12.20 -10.16
CA ARG A 71 -9.94 -11.85 -9.76
C ARG A 71 -9.16 -11.14 -10.86
N ILE A 72 -9.10 -11.69 -12.07
CA ILE A 72 -8.29 -11.13 -13.16
C ILE A 72 -8.75 -9.72 -13.50
N LYS A 73 -10.07 -9.51 -13.63
CA LYS A 73 -10.67 -8.21 -13.93
C LYS A 73 -10.39 -7.19 -12.83
N LEU A 74 -10.51 -7.58 -11.57
CA LEU A 74 -10.28 -6.69 -10.45
C LEU A 74 -8.79 -6.34 -10.29
N LEU A 75 -7.89 -7.32 -10.41
CA LEU A 75 -6.45 -7.11 -10.27
C LEU A 75 -5.86 -6.24 -11.39
N SER A 76 -6.44 -6.22 -12.60
CA SER A 76 -5.99 -5.32 -13.67
C SER A 76 -6.15 -3.83 -13.32
N LEU A 77 -7.04 -3.51 -12.38
CA LEU A 77 -7.33 -2.16 -11.90
C LEU A 77 -6.54 -1.80 -10.62
N MET A 78 -5.69 -2.70 -10.15
CA MET A 78 -4.92 -2.53 -8.93
C MET A 78 -3.44 -2.63 -9.21
N ASN A 79 -2.65 -2.13 -8.27
CA ASN A 79 -1.22 -2.41 -8.23
C ASN A 79 -0.70 -2.33 -6.79
N PHE A 80 0.55 -2.73 -6.62
CA PHE A 80 1.20 -2.82 -5.33
C PHE A 80 2.66 -2.39 -5.41
N ALA A 81 3.12 -1.62 -4.43
CA ALA A 81 4.53 -1.30 -4.23
C ALA A 81 4.95 -1.64 -2.80
N SER A 82 6.11 -2.25 -2.69
CA SER A 82 6.77 -2.53 -1.43
C SER A 82 8.28 -2.56 -1.67
N PRO A 83 9.12 -2.05 -0.77
CA PRO A 83 10.58 -2.12 -0.89
C PRO A 83 11.11 -3.56 -0.82
N TYR A 84 10.29 -4.49 -0.34
CA TYR A 84 10.65 -5.91 -0.22
C TYR A 84 10.42 -6.71 -1.51
N ILE A 85 9.75 -6.13 -2.52
CA ILE A 85 9.56 -6.76 -3.82
C ILE A 85 10.60 -6.25 -4.79
N GLU A 86 11.57 -7.10 -5.09
CA GLU A 86 12.62 -6.77 -6.02
C GLU A 86 12.17 -6.90 -7.48
N LEU A 87 12.54 -5.90 -8.27
CA LEU A 87 12.44 -5.97 -9.73
C LEU A 87 13.52 -6.91 -10.29
N PRO A 88 13.32 -7.52 -11.48
CA PRO A 88 14.33 -8.32 -12.15
C PRO A 88 15.68 -7.62 -12.26
N LYS A 89 16.64 -8.01 -11.42
CA LYS A 89 17.94 -7.32 -11.21
C LYS A 89 18.81 -7.21 -12.46
N LYS A 90 18.66 -8.17 -13.39
CA LYS A 90 19.46 -8.22 -14.64
C LYS A 90 18.93 -7.33 -15.77
N LEU A 91 17.68 -6.89 -15.66
CA LEU A 91 17.06 -5.97 -16.61
C LEU A 91 17.37 -4.52 -16.26
N THR A 92 17.45 -3.67 -17.28
CA THR A 92 17.54 -2.22 -17.08
C THR A 92 16.22 -1.67 -16.54
N VAL A 93 16.24 -0.43 -16.05
CA VAL A 93 15.01 0.26 -15.63
C VAL A 93 14.01 0.33 -16.77
N LYS A 94 14.48 0.75 -17.97
CA LYS A 94 13.64 0.82 -19.17
C LYS A 94 13.02 -0.54 -19.49
N GLN A 95 13.83 -1.59 -19.55
CA GLN A 95 13.34 -2.96 -19.83
C GLN A 95 12.32 -3.43 -18.81
N ASN A 96 12.53 -3.16 -17.50
CA ASN A 96 11.57 -3.48 -16.47
C ASN A 96 10.22 -2.79 -16.74
N LEU A 97 10.21 -1.48 -16.98
CA LEU A 97 8.97 -0.74 -17.25
C LEU A 97 8.26 -1.25 -18.51
N GLU A 98 9.01 -1.58 -19.58
CA GLU A 98 8.44 -2.16 -20.80
C GLU A 98 7.78 -3.52 -20.56
N VAL A 99 8.45 -4.40 -19.81
CA VAL A 99 7.91 -5.73 -19.45
C VAL A 99 6.60 -5.58 -18.67
N TYR A 100 6.60 -4.75 -17.61
CA TYR A 100 5.39 -4.56 -16.82
C TYR A 100 4.27 -3.87 -17.60
N ALA A 101 4.58 -2.89 -18.45
CA ALA A 101 3.58 -2.26 -19.31
C ALA A 101 2.90 -3.27 -20.23
N ARG A 102 3.67 -4.20 -20.82
CA ARG A 102 3.12 -5.29 -21.65
C ARG A 102 2.31 -6.28 -20.81
N MET A 103 2.80 -6.69 -19.63
CA MET A 103 2.08 -7.61 -18.73
C MET A 103 0.72 -7.08 -18.31
N TYR A 104 0.61 -5.77 -18.08
CA TYR A 104 -0.65 -5.11 -17.74
C TYR A 104 -1.50 -4.70 -18.95
N GLY A 105 -1.05 -4.96 -20.18
CA GLY A 105 -1.77 -4.62 -21.41
C GLY A 105 -1.95 -3.11 -21.61
N VAL A 106 -0.96 -2.31 -21.23
CA VAL A 106 -1.01 -0.84 -21.39
C VAL A 106 -0.97 -0.49 -22.88
N ILE A 107 -2.06 0.10 -23.39
CA ILE A 107 -2.25 0.37 -24.84
C ILE A 107 -1.19 1.35 -25.34
N ASN A 108 -1.06 2.54 -24.74
CA ASN A 108 -0.08 3.57 -25.10
C ASN A 108 1.16 3.47 -24.20
N LYS A 109 1.79 2.28 -24.21
CA LYS A 109 2.87 1.97 -23.25
C LYS A 109 4.06 2.92 -23.33
N ASP A 110 4.46 3.35 -24.52
CA ASP A 110 5.65 4.19 -24.70
C ASP A 110 5.43 5.60 -24.16
N GLU A 111 4.24 6.16 -24.39
CA GLU A 111 3.81 7.44 -23.81
C GLU A 111 3.70 7.34 -22.28
N ARG A 112 3.08 6.27 -21.79
CA ARG A 112 2.93 6.06 -20.34
C ARG A 112 4.29 5.86 -19.65
N ILE A 113 5.20 5.13 -20.25
CA ILE A 113 6.55 4.95 -19.71
C ILE A 113 7.28 6.29 -19.68
N LYS A 114 7.19 7.09 -20.76
CA LYS A 114 7.81 8.41 -20.83
C LYS A 114 7.28 9.34 -19.72
N GLU A 115 5.97 9.41 -19.53
CA GLU A 115 5.32 10.17 -18.44
C GLU A 115 5.92 9.80 -17.07
N LEU A 116 5.98 8.50 -16.74
CA LEU A 116 6.51 8.04 -15.46
C LEU A 116 8.02 8.27 -15.30
N ILE A 117 8.78 8.23 -16.38
CA ILE A 117 10.21 8.54 -16.39
C ILE A 117 10.44 10.01 -16.03
N GLU A 118 9.67 10.91 -16.62
CA GLU A 118 9.74 12.35 -16.37
C GLU A 118 9.28 12.67 -14.95
N ASP A 119 8.11 12.20 -14.57
CA ASP A 119 7.49 12.44 -13.27
C ASP A 119 8.34 11.96 -12.08
N LEU A 120 9.00 10.82 -12.22
CA LEU A 120 9.76 10.20 -11.14
C LEU A 120 11.28 10.40 -11.29
N ASN A 121 11.70 11.29 -12.22
CA ASN A 121 13.11 11.63 -12.46
C ASN A 121 13.98 10.39 -12.68
N LEU A 122 13.58 9.48 -13.59
CA LEU A 122 14.28 8.23 -13.86
C LEU A 122 15.33 8.33 -14.96
N ASN A 123 15.38 9.45 -15.71
CA ASN A 123 16.23 9.63 -16.91
C ASN A 123 17.70 9.25 -16.70
N GLN A 124 18.26 9.62 -15.53
CA GLN A 124 19.70 9.45 -15.26
C GLN A 124 20.14 7.99 -15.10
N PHE A 125 19.21 7.05 -14.95
CA PHE A 125 19.52 5.65 -14.68
C PHE A 125 18.65 4.65 -15.46
N LEU A 126 18.02 5.10 -16.56
CA LEU A 126 17.17 4.27 -17.40
C LEU A 126 17.87 3.02 -17.94
N ASP A 127 19.12 3.17 -18.34
CA ASP A 127 19.91 2.09 -18.93
C ASP A 127 20.71 1.29 -17.87
N LYS A 128 20.66 1.71 -16.60
CA LYS A 128 21.26 0.94 -15.51
C LYS A 128 20.41 -0.28 -15.18
N LYS A 129 21.06 -1.39 -14.86
CA LYS A 129 20.37 -2.56 -14.31
C LYS A 129 19.77 -2.26 -12.95
N THR A 130 18.56 -2.75 -12.69
CA THR A 130 17.89 -2.46 -11.41
C THR A 130 18.65 -3.02 -10.20
N GLY A 131 19.49 -4.05 -10.39
CA GLY A 131 20.39 -4.54 -9.34
C GLY A 131 21.46 -3.55 -8.88
N GLU A 132 21.84 -2.59 -9.75
CA GLU A 132 22.90 -1.61 -9.51
C GLU A 132 22.41 -0.27 -8.93
N LEU A 133 21.10 -0.15 -8.73
CA LEU A 133 20.47 1.07 -8.24
C LEU A 133 20.62 1.22 -6.71
N SER A 134 20.70 2.49 -6.25
CA SER A 134 20.57 2.81 -4.83
C SER A 134 19.14 2.50 -4.32
N SER A 135 18.95 2.45 -2.99
CA SER A 135 17.62 2.23 -2.39
C SER A 135 16.59 3.25 -2.86
N GLY A 136 16.94 4.53 -2.89
CA GLY A 136 16.05 5.60 -3.37
C GLY A 136 15.73 5.49 -4.86
N GLN A 137 16.70 5.10 -5.71
CA GLN A 137 16.46 4.84 -7.12
C GLN A 137 15.53 3.63 -7.32
N LYS A 138 15.79 2.52 -6.61
CA LYS A 138 14.92 1.32 -6.63
C LYS A 138 13.50 1.65 -6.23
N ASN A 139 13.32 2.47 -5.20
CA ASN A 139 11.99 2.87 -4.73
C ASN A 139 11.23 3.66 -5.80
N ARG A 140 11.87 4.65 -6.44
CA ARG A 140 11.24 5.41 -7.54
C ARG A 140 10.86 4.53 -8.72
N VAL A 141 11.69 3.56 -9.10
CA VAL A 141 11.37 2.59 -10.17
C VAL A 141 10.23 1.66 -9.75
N SER A 142 10.21 1.19 -8.50
CA SER A 142 9.13 0.38 -7.95
C SER A 142 7.79 1.15 -7.95
N LEU A 143 7.83 2.44 -7.60
CA LEU A 143 6.67 3.31 -7.66
C LEU A 143 6.21 3.50 -9.13
N ALA A 144 7.11 3.78 -10.07
CA ALA A 144 6.78 3.86 -11.49
C ALA A 144 6.10 2.58 -12.00
N LYS A 145 6.66 1.41 -11.66
CA LYS A 145 6.07 0.10 -11.97
C LYS A 145 4.68 -0.04 -11.38
N SER A 146 4.46 0.39 -10.15
CA SER A 146 3.17 0.27 -9.49
C SER A 146 2.09 1.21 -10.04
N LEU A 147 2.48 2.22 -10.80
CA LEU A 147 1.58 3.17 -11.45
C LEU A 147 1.43 2.93 -12.96
N ILE A 148 2.14 1.94 -13.52
CA ILE A 148 2.24 1.71 -14.96
C ILE A 148 0.88 1.51 -15.65
N ASN A 149 -0.03 0.79 -15.00
CA ASN A 149 -1.38 0.48 -15.50
C ASN A 149 -2.46 1.50 -15.12
N LYS A 150 -2.08 2.70 -14.64
CA LYS A 150 -3.00 3.72 -14.09
C LYS A 150 -4.01 3.10 -13.11
N PRO A 151 -3.55 2.48 -12.02
CA PRO A 151 -4.44 1.75 -11.12
C PRO A 151 -5.49 2.67 -10.52
N LYS A 152 -6.67 2.13 -10.24
CA LYS A 152 -7.72 2.82 -9.46
C LYS A 152 -7.58 2.52 -7.97
N LEU A 153 -6.79 1.51 -7.62
CA LEU A 153 -6.52 1.09 -6.26
C LEU A 153 -5.04 0.72 -6.13
N LEU A 154 -4.34 1.41 -5.26
CA LEU A 154 -2.91 1.22 -5.02
C LEU A 154 -2.69 0.78 -3.57
N PHE A 155 -1.96 -0.32 -3.42
CA PHE A 155 -1.47 -0.77 -2.13
C PHE A 155 -0.01 -0.38 -1.98
N LEU A 156 0.32 0.29 -0.90
CA LEU A 156 1.67 0.73 -0.56
C LEU A 156 2.06 0.10 0.78
N ASP A 157 3.12 -0.70 0.78
CA ASP A 157 3.67 -1.28 2.01
C ASP A 157 5.05 -0.68 2.24
N GLU A 158 5.15 0.23 3.23
CA GLU A 158 6.37 0.94 3.60
C GLU A 158 7.03 1.72 2.43
N PRO A 159 6.30 2.54 1.66
CA PRO A 159 6.80 3.10 0.40
C PRO A 159 7.96 4.08 0.56
N THR A 160 8.20 4.63 1.75
CA THR A 160 9.34 5.52 2.04
C THR A 160 10.34 4.92 3.02
N ALA A 161 10.24 3.62 3.33
CA ALA A 161 11.17 2.96 4.24
C ALA A 161 12.60 3.02 3.69
N SER A 162 13.53 3.34 4.57
CA SER A 162 14.97 3.42 4.25
C SER A 162 15.33 4.44 3.15
N LEU A 163 14.50 5.46 2.94
CA LEU A 163 14.80 6.57 2.06
C LEU A 163 15.34 7.76 2.84
N ASP A 164 16.25 8.48 2.20
CA ASP A 164 16.67 9.79 2.70
C ASP A 164 15.45 10.74 2.76
N PRO A 165 15.44 11.69 3.71
CA PRO A 165 14.31 12.59 3.93
C PRO A 165 13.80 13.30 2.66
N ASP A 166 14.71 13.76 1.80
CA ASP A 166 14.38 14.48 0.57
C ASP A 166 13.69 13.56 -0.45
N ILE A 167 14.19 12.33 -0.61
CA ILE A 167 13.58 11.35 -1.51
C ILE A 167 12.22 10.90 -0.97
N GLY A 168 12.12 10.69 0.34
CA GLY A 168 10.86 10.37 1.00
C GLY A 168 9.82 11.49 0.82
N ASP A 169 10.23 12.75 0.92
CA ASP A 169 9.35 13.90 0.71
C ASP A 169 8.90 14.00 -0.76
N PHE A 170 9.79 13.82 -1.70
CA PHE A 170 9.48 13.76 -3.13
C PHE A 170 8.43 12.68 -3.44
N VAL A 171 8.58 11.46 -2.89
CA VAL A 171 7.63 10.37 -3.08
C VAL A 171 6.25 10.73 -2.53
N ARG A 172 6.19 11.34 -1.33
CA ARG A 172 4.92 11.78 -0.73
C ARG A 172 4.23 12.86 -1.57
N GLN A 173 4.97 13.89 -2.00
CA GLN A 173 4.45 14.95 -2.88
C GLN A 173 3.90 14.39 -4.19
N TYR A 174 4.65 13.48 -4.79
CA TYR A 174 4.23 12.83 -6.03
C TYR A 174 2.94 12.01 -5.85
N LEU A 175 2.84 11.23 -4.78
CA LEU A 175 1.62 10.46 -4.47
C LEU A 175 0.40 11.36 -4.22
N GLU A 176 0.57 12.48 -3.52
CA GLU A 176 -0.49 13.47 -3.30
C GLU A 176 -0.99 14.07 -4.63
N LYS A 177 -0.06 14.49 -5.49
CA LYS A 177 -0.36 15.03 -6.82
C LYS A 177 -1.08 13.96 -7.66
N TYR A 178 -0.48 12.78 -7.80
CA TYR A 178 -1.01 11.71 -8.61
C TYR A 178 -2.40 11.26 -8.17
N LYS A 179 -2.65 11.17 -6.86
CA LYS A 179 -3.96 10.84 -6.29
C LYS A 179 -5.03 11.85 -6.71
N LYS A 180 -4.72 13.16 -6.64
CA LYS A 180 -5.66 14.24 -7.02
C LYS A 180 -6.03 14.19 -8.51
N GLU A 181 -5.06 13.85 -9.36
CA GLU A 181 -5.21 13.86 -10.82
C GLU A 181 -5.87 12.59 -11.38
N ASN A 182 -5.83 11.46 -10.64
CA ASN A 182 -6.16 10.15 -11.21
C ASN A 182 -7.26 9.37 -10.47
N ASP A 183 -8.04 9.98 -9.58
CA ASP A 183 -9.09 9.30 -8.80
C ASP A 183 -8.58 8.03 -8.08
N LEU A 184 -7.39 8.10 -7.51
CA LEU A 184 -6.71 6.97 -6.91
C LEU A 184 -7.17 6.74 -5.46
N THR A 185 -7.53 5.51 -5.15
CA THR A 185 -7.74 5.03 -3.78
C THR A 185 -6.48 4.34 -3.30
N ILE A 186 -6.02 4.62 -2.09
CA ILE A 186 -4.77 4.08 -1.55
C ILE A 186 -5.02 3.36 -0.23
N LEU A 187 -4.44 2.17 -0.08
CA LEU A 187 -4.18 1.58 1.23
C LEU A 187 -2.68 1.66 1.51
N LEU A 188 -2.33 2.34 2.57
CA LEU A 188 -0.95 2.59 3.00
C LEU A 188 -0.66 1.85 4.30
N ALA A 189 0.21 0.85 4.27
CA ALA A 189 0.83 0.31 5.46
C ALA A 189 2.16 1.02 5.69
N SER A 190 2.31 1.66 6.82
CA SER A 190 3.55 2.36 7.18
C SER A 190 3.73 2.43 8.69
N HIS A 191 4.98 2.50 9.13
CA HIS A 191 5.35 2.82 10.50
C HIS A 191 5.89 4.26 10.63
N ASN A 192 5.97 4.99 9.52
CA ASN A 192 6.37 6.40 9.49
C ASN A 192 5.15 7.29 9.76
N MET A 193 5.03 7.80 10.99
CA MET A 193 3.87 8.60 11.40
C MET A 193 3.69 9.87 10.57
N LYS A 194 4.78 10.55 10.16
CA LYS A 194 4.70 11.74 9.29
C LYS A 194 4.09 11.43 7.93
N GLU A 195 4.38 10.24 7.38
CA GLU A 195 3.78 9.78 6.13
C GLU A 195 2.29 9.53 6.30
N VAL A 196 1.91 8.87 7.39
CA VAL A 196 0.52 8.55 7.69
C VAL A 196 -0.30 9.82 7.97
N GLU A 197 0.21 10.73 8.79
CA GLU A 197 -0.43 12.02 9.09
C GLU A 197 -0.67 12.85 7.82
N ARG A 198 0.28 12.80 6.88
CA ARG A 198 0.21 13.58 5.64
C ARG A 198 -0.70 12.98 4.59
N LEU A 199 -0.63 11.67 4.38
CA LEU A 199 -1.28 10.99 3.24
C LEU A 199 -2.64 10.40 3.56
N CYS A 200 -2.92 10.05 4.83
CA CYS A 200 -4.10 9.28 5.19
C CYS A 200 -5.29 10.14 5.59
N ASN A 201 -6.45 9.81 5.05
CA ASN A 201 -7.72 10.41 5.46
C ASN A 201 -8.28 9.71 6.72
N LYS A 202 -8.04 8.41 6.85
CA LYS A 202 -8.45 7.58 7.98
C LYS A 202 -7.32 6.59 8.30
N ILE A 203 -7.23 6.18 9.54
CA ILE A 203 -6.23 5.27 10.05
C ILE A 203 -6.93 4.12 10.76
N ILE A 204 -6.45 2.91 10.54
CA ILE A 204 -6.79 1.70 11.29
C ILE A 204 -5.56 1.25 12.06
N MET A 205 -5.71 1.02 13.36
CA MET A 205 -4.66 0.48 14.20
C MET A 205 -4.90 -1.01 14.43
N MET A 206 -3.91 -1.82 14.05
CA MET A 206 -3.94 -3.28 14.21
C MET A 206 -3.02 -3.76 15.32
N LYS A 207 -3.48 -4.75 16.07
CA LYS A 207 -2.69 -5.47 17.06
C LYS A 207 -3.12 -6.94 17.06
N GLN A 208 -2.17 -7.87 17.04
CA GLN A 208 -2.42 -9.32 17.11
C GLN A 208 -3.51 -9.82 16.14
N GLY A 209 -3.47 -9.35 14.91
CA GLY A 209 -4.41 -9.73 13.85
C GLY A 209 -5.76 -9.02 13.88
N SER A 210 -6.05 -8.20 14.88
CA SER A 210 -7.35 -7.54 15.06
C SER A 210 -7.23 -6.02 14.92
N ILE A 211 -8.32 -5.37 14.55
CA ILE A 211 -8.46 -3.91 14.61
C ILE A 211 -8.74 -3.52 16.05
N VAL A 212 -7.88 -2.67 16.61
CA VAL A 212 -8.02 -2.19 18.01
C VAL A 212 -8.55 -0.77 18.08
N ASP A 213 -8.34 0.02 17.03
CA ASP A 213 -8.92 1.37 16.92
C ASP A 213 -8.94 1.85 15.47
N GLU A 214 -9.82 2.82 15.18
CA GLU A 214 -9.88 3.49 13.89
C GLU A 214 -10.40 4.91 14.00
N GLY A 215 -9.97 5.80 13.12
CA GLY A 215 -10.39 7.20 13.07
C GLY A 215 -9.49 8.05 12.19
N THR A 216 -9.74 9.34 12.12
CA THR A 216 -8.78 10.32 11.59
C THR A 216 -7.60 10.47 12.56
N CYS A 217 -6.50 11.07 12.10
CA CYS A 217 -5.35 11.35 12.96
C CYS A 217 -5.77 12.14 14.22
N GLU A 218 -6.56 13.20 14.04
CA GLU A 218 -7.04 14.07 15.12
C GLU A 218 -7.94 13.33 16.12
N GLU A 219 -8.88 12.52 15.61
CA GLU A 219 -9.78 11.72 16.45
C GLU A 219 -9.01 10.74 17.33
N LEU A 220 -8.02 10.04 16.77
CA LEU A 220 -7.19 9.08 17.50
C LEU A 220 -6.33 9.76 18.56
N ILE A 221 -5.68 10.88 18.23
CA ILE A 221 -4.88 11.66 19.18
C ILE A 221 -5.76 12.12 20.36
N LYS A 222 -6.92 12.71 20.06
CA LYS A 222 -7.89 13.18 21.08
C LYS A 222 -8.42 12.05 21.95
N LYS A 223 -8.85 10.94 21.34
CA LYS A 223 -9.40 9.76 22.03
C LYS A 223 -8.43 9.17 23.04
N HIS A 224 -7.14 9.13 22.69
CA HIS A 224 -6.11 8.57 23.57
C HIS A 224 -5.45 9.59 24.49
N GLY A 225 -5.83 10.87 24.41
CA GLY A 225 -5.26 11.94 25.23
C GLY A 225 -3.76 12.12 25.02
N ARG A 226 -3.31 12.05 23.77
CA ARG A 226 -1.88 12.15 23.40
C ARG A 226 -1.59 13.45 22.64
N LYS A 227 -0.30 13.77 22.45
CA LYS A 227 0.13 15.01 21.75
C LYS A 227 0.24 14.82 20.24
N ASN A 228 0.50 13.59 19.78
CA ASN A 228 0.74 13.25 18.39
C ASN A 228 0.35 11.79 18.12
N LEU A 229 0.37 11.40 16.85
CA LEU A 229 0.04 10.05 16.40
C LEU A 229 1.05 9.00 16.88
N GLU A 230 2.33 9.36 16.99
CA GLU A 230 3.39 8.46 17.44
C GLU A 230 3.18 8.03 18.90
N ASP A 231 2.91 8.99 19.79
CA ASP A 231 2.58 8.71 21.20
C ASP A 231 1.30 7.86 21.32
N THR A 232 0.32 8.11 20.45
CA THR A 232 -0.92 7.33 20.39
C THR A 232 -0.63 5.88 19.98
N PHE A 233 0.16 5.70 18.93
CA PHE A 233 0.58 4.40 18.46
C PHE A 233 1.38 3.63 19.52
N LEU A 234 2.35 4.28 20.17
CA LEU A 234 3.16 3.67 21.22
C LEU A 234 2.31 3.23 22.42
N LYS A 235 1.30 4.03 22.80
CA LYS A 235 0.35 3.64 23.85
C LYS A 235 -0.37 2.36 23.49
N ILE A 236 -0.96 2.29 22.29
CA ILE A 236 -1.72 1.13 21.83
C ILE A 236 -0.82 -0.10 21.65
N ALA A 237 0.39 0.09 21.09
CA ALA A 237 1.34 -1.00 20.89
C ALA A 237 1.81 -1.62 22.22
N ARG A 238 2.04 -0.77 23.25
CA ARG A 238 2.55 -1.18 24.57
C ARG A 238 1.48 -1.58 25.56
N SER A 239 0.21 -1.19 25.37
CA SER A 239 -0.87 -1.63 26.27
C SER A 239 -0.88 -3.17 26.29
N GLU A 240 -0.41 -3.75 27.37
CA GLU A 240 -0.57 -5.18 27.63
C GLU A 240 -2.07 -5.46 27.83
N ASN A 241 -2.56 -6.41 27.04
CA ASN A 241 -3.80 -7.15 27.21
C ASN A 241 -4.71 -6.77 28.40
N GLU A 242 -5.44 -5.66 28.29
CA GLU A 242 -6.70 -5.49 29.01
C GLU A 242 -7.85 -5.91 28.09
N LEU A 243 -7.78 -7.14 27.58
CA LEU A 243 -8.89 -7.85 26.94
C LEU A 243 -8.95 -9.24 27.59
N VAL A 244 -9.54 -9.27 28.76
CA VAL A 244 -10.16 -10.47 29.33
C VAL A 244 -11.59 -10.57 28.79
#